data_29e4b183d8a0001f2d49ab49ca2c43e1
#
_entry.id   29e4b183d8a0001f2d49ab49ca2c43e1
#
_cell.length_a   1.000
_cell.length_b   1.000
_cell.length_c   1.000
_cell.angle_alpha   90.00
_cell.angle_beta   90.00
_cell.angle_gamma   90.00
#
_symmetry.space_group_name_H-M   'P 1'
#
loop_
_entity.id
_entity.type
_entity.pdbx_description
1 polymer ?
#
loop_
_entity_poly.entity_id
_entity_poly.type
_entity_poly.pdbx_seq_one_letter_code
_entity_poly.pdbx_strand_id
1 'polypeptide(L)'
;MNASFDVVIVGGGVTGAAVGYGLAKRGVKTCLVDAIPTFSRASRANMGLIWCQSKALGCPQFVRWGFASSRAYGKLAAELKELSGIDTGYAPTGGIIPCLGEAELEARAQFIEKLRAETEDGTYPASVLSRKELEGMLPKVPFGPAVSGGIWSDMDGYVDPLHLMFAFRKSFVRLGGTLFAGERVSEVKPSG
;
A
#
# COMPACT_ATOMS: atom_id res chain seq x y z
N MET A 1 -33.75 11.24 -11.58
CA MET A 1 -32.86 11.05 -12.76
C MET A 1 -32.16 9.73 -12.62
N ASN A 2 -32.42 8.78 -13.51
CA ASN A 2 -31.66 7.50 -13.52
C ASN A 2 -30.29 7.77 -14.14
N ALA A 3 -29.28 7.93 -13.30
CA ALA A 3 -27.91 7.98 -13.79
C ALA A 3 -27.43 6.55 -14.08
N SER A 4 -26.85 6.32 -15.26
CA SER A 4 -26.20 5.06 -15.61
C SER A 4 -24.69 5.21 -15.51
N PHE A 5 -24.01 4.19 -15.03
CA PHE A 5 -22.55 4.12 -14.92
C PHE A 5 -22.07 2.80 -15.50
N ASP A 6 -20.86 2.79 -16.06
CA ASP A 6 -20.23 1.56 -16.53
C ASP A 6 -19.74 0.70 -15.34
N VAL A 7 -19.31 1.38 -14.26
CA VAL A 7 -18.84 0.72 -13.02
C VAL A 7 -19.38 1.45 -11.79
N VAL A 8 -19.91 0.66 -10.87
CA VAL A 8 -20.31 1.10 -9.52
C VAL A 8 -19.37 0.48 -8.49
N ILE A 9 -18.71 1.31 -7.70
CA ILE A 9 -17.82 0.88 -6.63
C ILE A 9 -18.55 1.06 -5.29
N VAL A 10 -18.68 -0.01 -4.54
CA VAL A 10 -19.27 0.02 -3.20
C VAL A 10 -18.19 0.03 -2.15
N GLY A 11 -18.09 1.12 -1.42
CA GLY A 11 -17.09 1.38 -0.39
C GLY A 11 -15.98 2.33 -0.83
N GLY A 12 -15.92 3.49 -0.21
CA GLY A 12 -14.96 4.57 -0.49
C GLY A 12 -13.72 4.59 0.41
N GLY A 13 -13.31 3.43 0.96
CA GLY A 13 -12.01 3.27 1.59
C GLY A 13 -10.86 3.42 0.59
N VAL A 14 -9.60 3.29 1.04
CA VAL A 14 -8.42 3.46 0.18
C VAL A 14 -8.48 2.58 -1.08
N THR A 15 -8.93 1.33 -0.95
CA THR A 15 -9.01 0.39 -2.09
C THR A 15 -10.05 0.85 -3.12
N GLY A 16 -11.29 1.12 -2.69
CA GLY A 16 -12.33 1.57 -3.62
C GLY A 16 -12.01 2.93 -4.24
N ALA A 17 -11.42 3.85 -3.47
CA ALA A 17 -10.98 5.14 -3.98
C ALA A 17 -9.84 5.01 -5.01
N ALA A 18 -8.89 4.10 -4.79
CA ALA A 18 -7.80 3.83 -5.74
C ALA A 18 -8.33 3.20 -7.04
N VAL A 19 -9.28 2.24 -6.95
CA VAL A 19 -9.95 1.65 -8.12
C VAL A 19 -10.71 2.72 -8.89
N GLY A 20 -11.49 3.56 -8.18
CA GLY A 20 -12.23 4.66 -8.80
C GLY A 20 -11.32 5.64 -9.54
N TYR A 21 -10.24 6.06 -8.89
CA TYR A 21 -9.21 6.90 -9.51
C TYR A 21 -8.64 6.26 -10.79
N GLY A 22 -8.26 4.99 -10.72
CA GLY A 22 -7.69 4.27 -11.87
C GLY A 22 -8.65 4.12 -13.04
N LEU A 23 -9.95 3.93 -12.79
CA LEU A 23 -10.99 3.85 -13.79
C LEU A 23 -11.30 5.23 -14.40
N ALA A 24 -11.49 6.25 -13.56
CA ALA A 24 -11.74 7.61 -14.03
C ALA A 24 -10.58 8.16 -14.88
N LYS A 25 -9.34 7.85 -14.51
CA LYS A 25 -8.15 8.18 -15.30
C LYS A 25 -8.16 7.56 -16.70
N ARG A 26 -8.88 6.45 -16.88
CA ARG A 26 -9.08 5.76 -18.17
C ARG A 26 -10.35 6.20 -18.89
N GLY A 27 -11.06 7.19 -18.38
CA GLY A 27 -12.31 7.70 -18.98
C GLY A 27 -13.54 6.79 -18.75
N VAL A 28 -13.44 5.80 -17.84
CA VAL A 28 -14.58 4.93 -17.52
C VAL A 28 -15.58 5.68 -16.66
N LYS A 29 -16.85 5.72 -17.06
CA LYS A 29 -17.91 6.39 -16.32
C LYS A 29 -18.23 5.66 -15.03
N THR A 30 -17.63 6.11 -13.95
CA THR A 30 -17.62 5.41 -12.67
C THR A 30 -18.30 6.19 -11.56
N CYS A 31 -19.08 5.51 -10.71
CA CYS A 31 -19.47 6.07 -9.42
C CYS A 31 -18.91 5.26 -8.25
N LEU A 32 -18.71 5.95 -7.14
CA LEU A 32 -18.27 5.40 -5.87
C LEU A 32 -19.32 5.75 -4.82
N VAL A 33 -19.90 4.72 -4.18
CA VAL A 33 -20.92 4.86 -3.14
C VAL A 33 -20.31 4.50 -1.80
N ASP A 34 -20.41 5.39 -0.82
CA ASP A 34 -19.85 5.16 0.51
C ASP A 34 -20.84 5.55 1.61
N ALA A 35 -21.27 4.57 2.40
CA ALA A 35 -22.24 4.74 3.48
C ALA A 35 -21.72 5.57 4.66
N ILE A 36 -20.40 5.67 4.83
CA ILE A 36 -19.80 6.36 5.96
C ILE A 36 -19.05 7.59 5.45
N PRO A 37 -19.59 8.80 5.63
CA PRO A 37 -18.93 10.03 5.18
C PRO A 37 -17.67 10.35 6.02
N THR A 38 -17.54 9.77 7.20
CA THR A 38 -16.51 10.07 8.20
C THR A 38 -15.64 8.88 8.58
N PHE A 39 -14.58 9.15 9.15
CA PHE A 39 -13.26 8.63 9.48
C PHE A 39 -13.12 7.31 10.24
N SER A 40 -14.11 6.49 10.46
CA SER A 40 -13.97 5.26 11.24
C SER A 40 -13.82 3.99 10.39
N ARG A 41 -12.64 3.82 9.74
CA ARG A 41 -12.39 2.67 8.85
C ARG A 41 -10.96 2.17 8.97
N ALA A 42 -10.75 0.92 8.52
CA ALA A 42 -9.43 0.32 8.39
C ALA A 42 -8.43 1.19 7.61
N SER A 43 -8.91 1.94 6.61
CA SER A 43 -8.07 2.87 5.82
C SER A 43 -7.49 4.03 6.63
N ARG A 44 -8.05 4.32 7.81
CA ARG A 44 -7.49 5.30 8.76
C ARG A 44 -6.70 4.61 9.88
N ALA A 45 -7.18 3.47 10.35
CA ALA A 45 -6.65 2.77 11.50
C ALA A 45 -5.52 1.81 11.07
N ASN A 46 -4.53 2.32 10.35
CA ASN A 46 -3.34 1.58 9.94
C ASN A 46 -2.11 2.48 9.97
N MET A 47 -0.93 1.90 9.88
CA MET A 47 0.34 2.62 9.97
C MET A 47 0.79 3.23 8.63
N GLY A 48 0.03 3.07 7.55
CA GLY A 48 0.37 3.59 6.23
C GLY A 48 1.60 2.95 5.60
N LEU A 49 1.95 1.74 5.98
CA LEU A 49 3.14 1.07 5.46
C LEU A 49 2.97 0.67 4.00
N ILE A 50 3.94 1.08 3.18
CA ILE A 50 4.21 0.50 1.88
C ILE A 50 5.23 -0.58 2.12
N TRP A 51 4.79 -1.85 2.11
CA TRP A 51 5.59 -2.93 2.64
C TRP A 51 5.62 -4.11 1.69
N CYS A 52 6.77 -4.33 1.05
CA CYS A 52 6.98 -5.40 0.08
C CYS A 52 7.68 -6.61 0.69
N GLN A 53 8.57 -6.38 1.65
CA GLN A 53 9.37 -7.45 2.22
C GLN A 53 8.54 -8.49 3.00
N SER A 54 9.03 -9.71 3.03
CA SER A 54 8.49 -10.83 3.82
C SER A 54 7.03 -11.17 3.54
N LYS A 55 6.59 -11.04 2.28
CA LYS A 55 5.21 -11.35 1.87
C LYS A 55 5.17 -12.29 0.68
N ALA A 56 4.04 -12.99 0.57
CA ALA A 56 3.62 -13.73 -0.61
C ALA A 56 4.48 -14.93 -1.02
N LEU A 57 5.14 -15.60 -0.07
CA LEU A 57 5.76 -16.90 -0.33
C LEU A 57 4.73 -17.87 -0.94
N GLY A 58 5.11 -18.57 -2.01
CA GLY A 58 4.21 -19.42 -2.79
C GLY A 58 3.30 -18.67 -3.76
N CYS A 59 3.47 -17.35 -3.93
CA CYS A 59 2.69 -16.56 -4.88
C CYS A 59 3.58 -15.53 -5.61
N PRO A 60 4.44 -15.96 -6.54
CA PRO A 60 5.40 -15.08 -7.22
C PRO A 60 4.72 -13.95 -8.02
N GLN A 61 3.49 -14.15 -8.50
CA GLN A 61 2.72 -13.10 -9.16
C GLN A 61 2.42 -11.92 -8.22
N PHE A 62 2.09 -12.21 -6.95
CA PHE A 62 1.84 -11.18 -5.95
C PHE A 62 3.13 -10.44 -5.59
N VAL A 63 4.26 -11.14 -5.50
CA VAL A 63 5.58 -10.53 -5.27
C VAL A 63 5.90 -9.52 -6.36
N ARG A 64 5.78 -9.91 -7.65
CA ARG A 64 6.01 -9.02 -8.79
C ARG A 64 5.07 -7.81 -8.77
N TRP A 65 3.80 -8.03 -8.48
CA TRP A 65 2.82 -6.95 -8.39
C TRP A 65 3.14 -5.98 -7.25
N GLY A 66 3.53 -6.49 -6.08
CA GLY A 66 3.94 -5.68 -4.94
C GLY A 66 5.13 -4.77 -5.29
N PHE A 67 6.15 -5.31 -5.94
CA PHE A 67 7.32 -4.53 -6.38
C PHE A 67 6.96 -3.48 -7.42
N ALA A 68 6.18 -3.85 -8.44
CA ALA A 68 5.72 -2.89 -9.44
C ALA A 68 4.93 -1.75 -8.79
N SER A 69 4.07 -2.07 -7.82
CA SER A 69 3.30 -1.11 -7.05
C SER A 69 4.20 -0.17 -6.24
N SER A 70 5.16 -0.71 -5.50
CA SER A 70 6.09 0.11 -4.70
C SER A 70 6.92 1.05 -5.57
N ARG A 71 7.49 0.55 -6.68
CA ARG A 71 8.26 1.38 -7.63
C ARG A 71 7.42 2.51 -8.25
N ALA A 72 6.13 2.29 -8.43
CA ALA A 72 5.22 3.29 -8.99
C ALA A 72 4.78 4.35 -7.97
N TYR A 73 5.01 4.12 -6.68
CA TYR A 73 4.40 4.92 -5.61
C TYR A 73 4.86 6.38 -5.60
N GLY A 74 6.12 6.65 -5.88
CA GLY A 74 6.63 8.03 -5.95
C GLY A 74 5.95 8.86 -7.03
N LYS A 75 5.78 8.28 -8.23
CA LYS A 75 5.04 8.92 -9.33
C LYS A 75 3.57 9.10 -8.98
N LEU A 76 2.94 8.10 -8.37
CA LEU A 76 1.54 8.16 -7.93
C LEU A 76 1.34 9.27 -6.89
N ALA A 77 2.22 9.38 -5.88
CA ALA A 77 2.13 10.40 -4.85
C ALA A 77 2.22 11.82 -5.43
N ALA A 78 3.14 12.04 -6.37
CA ALA A 78 3.27 13.32 -7.08
C ALA A 78 2.01 13.65 -7.89
N GLU A 79 1.48 12.70 -8.65
CA GLU A 79 0.26 12.87 -9.46
C GLU A 79 -0.97 13.15 -8.58
N LEU A 80 -1.13 12.42 -7.48
CA LEU A 80 -2.22 12.65 -6.53
C LEU A 80 -2.12 14.03 -5.89
N LYS A 81 -0.91 14.50 -5.55
CA LYS A 81 -0.69 15.85 -5.02
C LYS A 81 -1.06 16.92 -6.05
N GLU A 82 -0.66 16.77 -7.31
CA GLU A 82 -1.02 17.67 -8.39
C GLU A 82 -2.53 17.72 -8.60
N LEU A 83 -3.20 16.59 -8.73
CA LEU A 83 -4.62 16.49 -8.97
C LEU A 83 -5.46 16.93 -7.76
N SER A 84 -5.09 16.54 -6.55
CA SER A 84 -5.91 16.77 -5.36
C SER A 84 -5.50 17.99 -4.55
N GLY A 85 -4.24 18.43 -4.66
CA GLY A 85 -3.63 19.40 -3.76
C GLY A 85 -3.30 18.81 -2.38
N ILE A 86 -3.44 17.49 -2.18
CA ILE A 86 -3.16 16.80 -0.90
C ILE A 86 -1.82 16.09 -1.00
N ASP A 87 -0.91 16.43 -0.11
CA ASP A 87 0.33 15.68 0.07
C ASP A 87 0.06 14.40 0.85
N THR A 88 0.42 13.26 0.29
CA THR A 88 0.22 11.96 0.92
C THR A 88 1.28 11.64 1.98
N GLY A 89 2.28 12.50 2.14
CA GLY A 89 3.40 12.24 3.05
C GLY A 89 4.22 11.01 2.66
N TYR A 90 4.24 10.65 1.38
CA TYR A 90 5.02 9.51 0.91
C TYR A 90 6.51 9.69 1.20
N ALA A 91 7.09 8.72 1.90
CA ALA A 91 8.50 8.68 2.22
C ALA A 91 9.08 7.29 1.93
N PRO A 92 9.93 7.15 0.91
CA PRO A 92 10.63 5.90 0.58
C PRO A 92 11.86 5.72 1.49
N THR A 93 11.62 5.53 2.77
CA THR A 93 12.68 5.44 3.78
C THR A 93 13.29 4.06 3.90
N GLY A 94 12.79 3.10 3.15
CA GLY A 94 13.04 1.69 3.41
C GLY A 94 12.29 1.18 4.63
N GLY A 95 12.46 -0.11 4.92
CA GLY A 95 11.84 -0.76 6.06
C GLY A 95 12.75 -1.77 6.72
N ILE A 96 12.71 -1.86 8.04
CA ILE A 96 13.49 -2.81 8.83
C ILE A 96 12.54 -3.70 9.65
N ILE A 97 12.80 -5.01 9.64
CA ILE A 97 12.21 -5.96 10.58
C ILE A 97 13.32 -6.39 11.53
N PRO A 98 13.37 -5.89 12.78
CA PRO A 98 14.32 -6.40 13.77
C PRO A 98 13.95 -7.83 14.14
N CYS A 99 14.98 -8.68 14.37
CA CYS A 99 14.83 -10.08 14.72
C CYS A 99 15.28 -10.31 16.17
N LEU A 100 14.46 -11.04 16.92
CA LEU A 100 14.72 -11.36 18.33
C LEU A 100 15.39 -12.73 18.42
N GLY A 101 16.68 -12.75 18.70
CA GLY A 101 17.50 -13.97 18.77
C GLY A 101 17.93 -14.49 17.40
N GLU A 102 19.00 -15.29 17.42
CA GLU A 102 19.60 -15.86 16.19
C GLU A 102 18.63 -16.76 15.43
N ALA A 103 17.78 -17.49 16.13
CA ALA A 103 16.82 -18.40 15.50
C ALA A 103 15.79 -17.65 14.64
N GLU A 104 15.30 -16.48 15.07
CA GLU A 104 14.40 -15.68 14.26
C GLU A 104 15.14 -15.07 13.07
N LEU A 105 16.36 -14.56 13.27
CA LEU A 105 17.18 -14.00 12.20
C LEU A 105 17.44 -15.04 11.10
N GLU A 106 17.82 -16.26 11.48
CA GLU A 106 18.06 -17.36 10.55
C GLU A 106 16.76 -17.76 9.81
N ALA A 107 15.65 -17.92 10.53
CA ALA A 107 14.36 -18.26 9.91
C ALA A 107 13.93 -17.22 8.89
N ARG A 108 14.14 -15.93 9.16
CA ARG A 108 13.84 -14.87 8.20
C ARG A 108 14.81 -14.83 7.03
N ALA A 109 16.09 -15.09 7.26
CA ALA A 109 17.07 -15.23 6.18
C ALA A 109 16.66 -16.34 5.21
N GLN A 110 16.31 -17.51 5.73
CA GLN A 110 15.82 -18.63 4.92
C GLN A 110 14.53 -18.29 4.18
N PHE A 111 13.63 -17.50 4.80
CA PHE A 111 12.41 -17.03 4.14
C PHE A 111 12.72 -16.11 2.95
N ILE A 112 13.67 -15.19 3.11
CA ILE A 112 14.11 -14.31 2.00
C ILE A 112 14.74 -15.11 0.87
N GLU A 113 15.56 -16.12 1.18
CA GLU A 113 16.13 -17.01 0.14
C GLU A 113 15.05 -17.77 -0.64
N LYS A 114 14.00 -18.25 0.05
CA LYS A 114 12.85 -18.88 -0.63
C LYS A 114 12.12 -17.90 -1.55
N LEU A 115 11.92 -16.66 -1.12
CA LEU A 115 11.32 -15.63 -1.96
C LEU A 115 12.20 -15.30 -3.17
N ARG A 116 13.53 -15.24 -3.02
CA ARG A 116 14.47 -15.06 -4.13
C ARG A 116 14.35 -16.19 -5.16
N ALA A 117 14.26 -17.43 -4.69
CA ALA A 117 14.11 -18.59 -5.58
C ALA A 117 12.79 -18.60 -6.37
N GLU A 118 11.77 -17.89 -5.91
CA GLU A 118 10.47 -17.76 -6.59
C GLU A 118 10.44 -16.61 -7.61
N THR A 119 11.44 -15.72 -7.63
CA THR A 119 11.53 -14.64 -8.63
C THR A 119 12.26 -15.10 -9.88
N GLU A 120 11.85 -14.59 -11.05
CA GLU A 120 12.38 -15.03 -12.35
C GLU A 120 13.89 -14.75 -12.51
N ASP A 121 14.36 -13.65 -11.91
CA ASP A 121 15.75 -13.21 -11.97
C ASP A 121 16.55 -13.54 -10.69
N GLY A 122 15.97 -14.29 -9.76
CA GLY A 122 16.60 -14.61 -8.49
C GLY A 122 16.83 -13.40 -7.57
N THR A 123 16.24 -12.24 -7.88
CA THR A 123 16.41 -11.03 -7.08
C THR A 123 15.20 -10.81 -6.14
N TYR A 124 15.49 -10.48 -4.91
CA TYR A 124 14.50 -10.02 -3.96
C TYR A 124 15.11 -8.87 -3.16
N PRO A 125 14.53 -7.66 -3.16
CA PRO A 125 15.13 -6.46 -2.60
C PRO A 125 15.04 -6.43 -1.08
N ALA A 126 15.62 -7.42 -0.44
CA ALA A 126 15.78 -7.49 1.01
C ALA A 126 17.15 -8.06 1.37
N SER A 127 17.75 -7.50 2.40
CA SER A 127 19.06 -7.87 2.92
C SER A 127 18.96 -8.28 4.38
N VAL A 128 19.71 -9.31 4.74
CA VAL A 128 19.88 -9.70 6.14
C VAL A 128 20.98 -8.84 6.75
N LEU A 129 20.69 -8.18 7.84
CA LEU A 129 21.61 -7.32 8.58
C LEU A 129 22.00 -8.00 9.90
N SER A 130 23.30 -8.04 10.17
CA SER A 130 23.83 -8.33 11.49
C SER A 130 23.44 -7.24 12.51
N ARG A 131 23.55 -7.54 13.80
CA ARG A 131 23.36 -6.55 14.87
C ARG A 131 24.18 -5.27 14.64
N LYS A 132 25.46 -5.41 14.29
CA LYS A 132 26.39 -4.30 14.07
C LYS A 132 25.95 -3.42 12.89
N GLU A 133 25.50 -4.03 11.79
CA GLU A 133 25.00 -3.31 10.63
C GLU A 133 23.70 -2.56 10.95
N LEU A 134 22.80 -3.19 11.70
CA LEU A 134 21.56 -2.58 12.15
C LEU A 134 21.81 -1.36 13.05
N GLU A 135 22.74 -1.45 13.99
CA GLU A 135 23.17 -0.34 14.85
C GLU A 135 23.84 0.79 14.05
N GLY A 136 24.65 0.43 13.06
CA GLY A 136 25.27 1.39 12.15
C GLY A 136 24.26 2.14 11.30
N MET A 137 23.20 1.46 10.84
CA MET A 137 22.12 2.07 10.06
C MET A 137 21.21 2.97 10.91
N LEU A 138 20.97 2.59 12.16
CA LEU A 138 20.10 3.31 13.10
C LEU A 138 20.84 3.69 14.40
N PRO A 139 21.87 4.57 14.35
CA PRO A 139 22.75 4.80 15.50
C PRO A 139 22.06 5.49 16.69
N LYS A 140 20.87 6.04 16.49
CA LYS A 140 20.09 6.70 17.56
C LYS A 140 19.02 5.78 18.17
N VAL A 141 18.89 4.54 17.68
CA VAL A 141 17.92 3.57 18.20
C VAL A 141 18.61 2.64 19.19
N PRO A 142 18.23 2.68 20.47
CA PRO A 142 18.77 1.76 21.46
C PRO A 142 18.11 0.38 21.31
N PHE A 143 18.71 -0.50 20.54
CA PHE A 143 18.21 -1.87 20.42
C PHE A 143 18.42 -2.65 21.71
N GLY A 144 17.38 -3.36 22.18
CA GLY A 144 17.47 -4.25 23.33
C GLY A 144 18.45 -5.42 23.09
N PRO A 145 18.93 -6.08 24.16
CA PRO A 145 19.93 -7.14 24.04
C PRO A 145 19.46 -8.39 23.29
N ALA A 146 18.15 -8.60 23.20
CA ALA A 146 17.57 -9.72 22.46
C ALA A 146 17.58 -9.55 20.94
N VAL A 147 17.84 -8.34 20.42
CA VAL A 147 17.88 -8.11 18.97
C VAL A 147 19.20 -8.61 18.41
N SER A 148 19.19 -9.63 17.55
CA SER A 148 20.39 -10.22 16.92
C SER A 148 20.77 -9.57 15.59
N GLY A 149 19.80 -8.97 14.90
CA GLY A 149 19.95 -8.35 13.60
C GLY A 149 18.61 -7.96 13.03
N GLY A 150 18.48 -7.93 11.72
CA GLY A 150 17.21 -7.60 11.07
C GLY A 150 17.19 -7.85 9.57
N ILE A 151 16.04 -7.64 8.98
CA ILE A 151 15.86 -7.63 7.52
C ILE A 151 15.60 -6.20 7.08
N TRP A 152 16.31 -5.76 6.06
CA TRP A 152 16.18 -4.45 5.44
C TRP A 152 15.65 -4.56 4.01
N SER A 153 14.75 -3.66 3.61
CA SER A 153 14.37 -3.48 2.21
C SER A 153 14.27 -2.00 1.88
N ASP A 154 14.90 -1.58 0.80
CA ASP A 154 14.83 -0.23 0.24
C ASP A 154 13.53 0.04 -0.52
N MET A 155 12.78 -1.01 -0.86
CA MET A 155 11.50 -0.93 -1.54
C MET A 155 10.35 -0.51 -0.62
N ASP A 156 10.57 -0.53 0.68
CA ASP A 156 9.57 -0.19 1.68
C ASP A 156 9.57 1.31 1.99
N GLY A 157 8.51 1.75 2.63
CA GLY A 157 8.32 3.13 3.02
C GLY A 157 6.98 3.33 3.72
N TYR A 158 6.51 4.56 3.77
CA TYR A 158 5.22 4.87 4.36
C TYR A 158 4.53 6.05 3.68
N VAL A 159 3.22 6.17 3.94
CA VAL A 159 2.35 7.30 3.60
C VAL A 159 1.48 7.66 4.78
N ASP A 160 0.89 8.85 4.80
CA ASP A 160 -0.27 9.12 5.64
C ASP A 160 -1.50 8.43 5.01
N PRO A 161 -2.08 7.41 5.67
CA PRO A 161 -3.18 6.62 5.10
C PRO A 161 -4.45 7.43 4.90
N LEU A 162 -4.67 8.45 5.72
CA LEU A 162 -5.84 9.32 5.63
C LEU A 162 -5.69 10.29 4.46
N HIS A 163 -4.52 10.93 4.33
CA HIS A 163 -4.21 11.80 3.22
C HIS A 163 -4.24 11.04 1.90
N LEU A 164 -3.71 9.82 1.85
CA LEU A 164 -3.76 8.96 0.66
C LEU A 164 -5.20 8.69 0.22
N MET A 165 -6.07 8.29 1.16
CA MET A 165 -7.48 8.03 0.86
C MET A 165 -8.18 9.29 0.32
N PHE A 166 -7.97 10.44 0.95
CA PHE A 166 -8.56 11.69 0.49
C PHE A 166 -8.00 12.16 -0.84
N ALA A 167 -6.70 11.99 -1.06
CA ALA A 167 -6.08 12.32 -2.34
C ALA A 167 -6.69 11.50 -3.48
N PHE A 168 -6.87 10.19 -3.30
CA PHE A 168 -7.56 9.35 -4.28
C PHE A 168 -8.99 9.79 -4.53
N ARG A 169 -9.80 10.00 -3.48
CA ARG A 169 -11.21 10.41 -3.62
C ARG A 169 -11.35 11.76 -4.35
N LYS A 170 -10.52 12.73 -3.98
CA LYS A 170 -10.56 14.06 -4.60
C LYS A 170 -10.07 14.03 -6.04
N SER A 171 -9.02 13.26 -6.34
CA SER A 171 -8.54 13.04 -7.69
C SER A 171 -9.58 12.31 -8.55
N PHE A 172 -10.25 11.30 -8.01
CA PHE A 172 -11.36 10.61 -8.67
C PHE A 172 -12.46 11.58 -9.12
N VAL A 173 -12.92 12.45 -8.22
CA VAL A 173 -13.94 13.45 -8.55
C VAL A 173 -13.43 14.45 -9.59
N ARG A 174 -12.18 14.91 -9.48
CA ARG A 174 -11.59 15.84 -10.47
C ARG A 174 -11.44 15.23 -11.86
N LEU A 175 -11.30 13.92 -11.94
CA LEU A 175 -11.25 13.17 -13.21
C LEU A 175 -12.65 12.83 -13.76
N GLY A 176 -13.73 13.39 -13.18
CA GLY A 176 -15.09 13.19 -13.64
C GLY A 176 -15.84 12.03 -12.99
N GLY A 177 -15.24 11.38 -12.01
CA GLY A 177 -15.93 10.36 -11.21
C GLY A 177 -17.02 10.93 -10.31
N THR A 178 -18.09 10.19 -10.09
CA THR A 178 -19.19 10.59 -9.23
C THR A 178 -19.08 9.94 -7.85
N LEU A 179 -19.06 10.74 -6.79
CA LEU A 179 -18.99 10.27 -5.41
C LEU A 179 -20.32 10.49 -4.69
N PHE A 180 -20.95 9.40 -4.23
CA PHE A 180 -22.10 9.40 -3.33
C PHE A 180 -21.63 9.10 -1.91
N ALA A 181 -21.37 10.15 -1.13
CA ALA A 181 -20.93 10.05 0.26
C ALA A 181 -22.13 10.11 1.21
N GLY A 182 -22.17 9.19 2.18
CA GLY A 182 -23.29 9.03 3.11
C GLY A 182 -24.41 8.13 2.60
N GLU A 183 -24.26 7.57 1.42
CA GLU A 183 -25.25 6.69 0.80
C GLU A 183 -24.89 5.22 1.02
N ARG A 184 -25.90 4.42 1.38
CA ARG A 184 -25.75 2.98 1.61
C ARG A 184 -26.38 2.18 0.46
N VAL A 185 -25.61 1.27 -0.11
CA VAL A 185 -26.14 0.25 -1.00
C VAL A 185 -26.85 -0.81 -0.17
N SER A 186 -28.14 -0.96 -0.35
CA SER A 186 -28.98 -1.94 0.35
C SER A 186 -29.20 -3.22 -0.45
N GLU A 187 -29.19 -3.12 -1.77
CA GLU A 187 -29.47 -4.25 -2.66
C GLU A 187 -28.78 -4.09 -4.01
N VAL A 188 -28.35 -5.20 -4.58
CA VAL A 188 -27.87 -5.28 -5.97
C VAL A 188 -28.76 -6.28 -6.71
N LYS A 189 -29.41 -5.84 -7.76
CA LYS A 189 -30.26 -6.69 -8.61
C LYS A 189 -29.58 -6.91 -9.95
N PRO A 190 -29.46 -8.18 -10.41
CA PRO A 190 -29.02 -8.44 -11.76
C PRO A 190 -30.00 -7.80 -12.74
N SER A 191 -29.51 -7.09 -13.75
CA SER A 191 -30.31 -6.77 -14.92
C SER A 191 -30.24 -7.96 -15.85
N GLY A 192 -31.37 -8.57 -16.16
CA GLY A 192 -31.49 -9.65 -17.15
C GLY A 192 -31.02 -9.22 -18.54
#